data_41e1c00ca96724c2d9859f40c03fc666
#
_entry.id   41e1c00ca96724c2d9859f40c03fc666
#
_cell.length_a   1.000
_cell.length_b   1.000
_cell.length_c   1.000
_cell.angle_alpha   90.00
_cell.angle_beta   90.00
_cell.angle_gamma   90.00
#
_symmetry.space_group_name_H-M   'P 1'
#
loop_
_entity.id
_entity.type
_entity.pdbx_description
1 polymer ?
#
loop_
_entity_poly.entity_id
_entity_poly.type
_entity_poly.pdbx_seq_one_letter_code
_entity_poly.pdbx_strand_id
1 'polypeptide(L)'
;MKIWSKIGVLAFALMMGGMAMAQTKVGYTNATVNRNDIVRFGTTEKQGMAVYIDAEKAALLKGTTLKKFLTYVSTTQCKNATFFITKELGGTAVYQQSFVPTSSRSTMIEYQVSDSYVLDGEPFYFGHTLEAGTNYKPLSFDRSANTEAGISWAYENGEWIDVSAKGYGVPNIQIAVDGLSAFTDLMVRPVQAEGYQVAGKAQVFGGQVFNFGSTKITSFDITCKVGNAAPMVTSVSGVSLESGKSYDFTLPEYTTSESGSLNLEVSVRNINGTTDAENTDNTALSQVFFYPEGVEKKILVEVFTGQTCGNCPTGHANLANAMRGIEDEFIEVAHHAGYYLDQFTMEESYSYTWLYATAGTFAPGAMFNRTVIPSISVTSPVFESTSNAYVKTAVQAFRQTQPYVGLKLYNKFDETTRKGTLVVDIETFVVPSESMHTLNVWLVQDGMMAMQANGGTNYVHNHVFRGSLNNNAWGQQILLNPGETERRTFEYEIPATIASTYGDYKGTAFDAIPKDMQIVAFVSDFSSTSPTSCNVYNAAKIAVLTDNLTGIEAVGIDKAPLFTFDGSQMHIVGDFIQADFYTTSGTLVASLDKNNSSFVLPAGFYVVRTQLPSGIMDVQKLLIK
;
A
#
# COMPACT_ATOMS: atom_id res chain seq x y z
N MET A 1 36.78 85.36 -41.39
CA MET A 1 35.47 84.95 -40.87
C MET A 1 35.67 83.79 -39.90
N LYS A 2 35.41 84.02 -38.64
CA LYS A 2 35.79 83.17 -37.52
C LYS A 2 34.69 82.13 -37.27
N ILE A 3 35.08 80.84 -37.20
CA ILE A 3 34.25 79.72 -36.75
C ILE A 3 34.73 79.33 -35.38
N TRP A 4 33.88 79.46 -34.37
CA TRP A 4 34.15 79.01 -33.01
C TRP A 4 33.67 77.58 -32.83
N SER A 5 34.58 76.70 -32.41
CA SER A 5 34.27 75.36 -31.98
C SER A 5 33.78 75.38 -30.54
N LYS A 6 32.63 74.74 -30.27
CA LYS A 6 32.17 74.42 -28.93
C LYS A 6 32.46 72.92 -28.67
N ILE A 7 33.40 72.68 -27.78
CA ILE A 7 33.65 71.36 -27.21
C ILE A 7 32.59 71.10 -26.14
N GLY A 8 31.71 70.15 -26.44
CA GLY A 8 30.77 69.61 -25.44
C GLY A 8 31.44 68.45 -24.68
N VAL A 9 31.64 68.61 -23.39
CA VAL A 9 32.04 67.52 -22.48
C VAL A 9 30.84 66.64 -22.22
N LEU A 10 30.86 65.40 -22.79
CA LEU A 10 29.87 64.37 -22.51
C LEU A 10 30.28 63.66 -21.20
N ALA A 11 29.58 63.97 -20.11
CA ALA A 11 29.74 63.25 -18.86
C ALA A 11 29.07 61.88 -19.03
N PHE A 12 29.87 60.80 -19.13
CA PHE A 12 29.41 59.42 -19.04
C PHE A 12 29.06 59.12 -17.56
N ALA A 13 27.80 59.24 -17.20
CA ALA A 13 27.31 58.70 -15.96
C ALA A 13 27.29 57.16 -16.08
N LEU A 14 28.26 56.48 -15.47
CA LEU A 14 28.19 55.05 -15.26
C LEU A 14 26.99 54.78 -14.30
N MET A 15 25.86 54.44 -14.86
CA MET A 15 24.82 53.75 -14.08
C MET A 15 25.35 52.33 -13.82
N MET A 16 25.96 52.11 -12.64
CA MET A 16 26.01 50.78 -12.06
C MET A 16 24.58 50.40 -11.66
N GLY A 17 23.82 49.94 -12.63
CA GLY A 17 22.64 49.14 -12.36
C GLY A 17 23.12 47.86 -11.70
N GLY A 18 23.02 47.77 -10.39
CA GLY A 18 23.17 46.49 -9.72
C GLY A 18 22.18 45.54 -10.34
N MET A 19 22.67 44.57 -11.11
CA MET A 19 21.85 43.42 -11.49
C MET A 19 21.40 42.81 -10.15
N ALA A 20 20.14 42.97 -9.81
CA ALA A 20 19.55 42.21 -8.74
C ALA A 20 19.68 40.73 -9.15
N MET A 21 20.67 40.06 -8.57
CA MET A 21 20.81 38.61 -8.76
C MET A 21 19.48 38.00 -8.35
N ALA A 22 18.87 37.23 -9.25
CA ALA A 22 17.62 36.56 -8.96
C ALA A 22 17.81 35.61 -7.76
N GLN A 23 16.94 35.75 -6.76
CA GLN A 23 16.98 34.87 -5.59
C GLN A 23 16.72 33.42 -6.02
N THR A 24 17.58 32.50 -5.62
CA THR A 24 17.41 31.07 -5.91
C THR A 24 16.56 30.44 -4.81
N LYS A 25 15.55 29.68 -5.21
CA LYS A 25 14.67 28.91 -4.31
C LYS A 25 15.27 27.54 -4.09
N VAL A 26 15.34 27.11 -2.83
CA VAL A 26 15.92 25.85 -2.38
C VAL A 26 14.85 25.05 -1.65
N GLY A 27 14.72 23.77 -1.99
CA GLY A 27 13.76 22.82 -1.47
C GLY A 27 13.34 21.83 -2.56
N TYR A 28 12.59 20.82 -2.20
CA TYR A 28 12.30 19.68 -3.11
C TYR A 28 10.89 19.72 -3.72
N THR A 29 10.04 20.68 -3.36
CA THR A 29 8.69 20.80 -3.92
C THR A 29 8.70 21.50 -5.28
N ASN A 30 7.81 21.05 -6.18
CA ASN A 30 7.50 21.77 -7.43
C ASN A 30 6.76 23.09 -7.19
N ALA A 31 6.50 23.44 -5.92
CA ALA A 31 5.65 24.55 -5.47
C ALA A 31 4.20 24.47 -6.00
N THR A 32 3.75 23.27 -6.34
CA THR A 32 2.37 23.00 -6.73
C THR A 32 1.55 22.73 -5.48
N VAL A 33 0.56 23.57 -5.22
CA VAL A 33 -0.33 23.44 -4.07
C VAL A 33 -1.65 22.84 -4.53
N ASN A 34 -1.94 21.62 -4.06
CA ASN A 34 -3.23 21.00 -4.24
C ASN A 34 -4.00 21.01 -2.92
N ARG A 35 -5.23 21.49 -2.92
CA ARG A 35 -6.08 21.52 -1.71
C ARG A 35 -6.45 20.14 -1.18
N ASN A 36 -6.36 19.10 -2.00
CA ASN A 36 -6.58 17.74 -1.57
C ASN A 36 -5.37 17.14 -0.82
N ASP A 37 -4.21 17.81 -0.89
CA ASP A 37 -2.95 17.37 -0.28
C ASP A 37 -2.64 18.12 1.01
N ILE A 38 -3.68 18.68 1.65
CA ILE A 38 -3.59 19.25 2.98
C ILE A 38 -3.78 18.16 4.04
N VAL A 39 -2.93 18.19 5.05
CA VAL A 39 -2.87 17.15 6.08
C VAL A 39 -2.77 17.73 7.49
N ARG A 40 -3.06 16.87 8.44
CA ARG A 40 -2.78 17.02 9.86
C ARG A 40 -2.13 15.72 10.35
N PHE A 41 -1.13 15.83 11.20
CA PHE A 41 -0.50 14.68 11.84
C PHE A 41 -0.88 14.62 13.31
N GLY A 42 -1.32 13.44 13.74
CA GLY A 42 -1.73 13.18 15.11
C GLY A 42 -2.92 14.03 15.60
N THR A 43 -3.08 14.10 16.91
CA THR A 43 -4.23 14.69 17.59
C THR A 43 -3.91 15.99 18.34
N THR A 44 -2.63 16.35 18.49
CA THR A 44 -2.20 17.55 19.20
C THR A 44 -2.41 18.82 18.38
N GLU A 45 -2.60 19.98 19.03
CA GLU A 45 -2.72 21.26 18.33
C GLU A 45 -1.44 21.67 17.61
N LYS A 46 -0.27 21.33 18.18
CA LYS A 46 1.02 21.63 17.55
C LYS A 46 1.23 20.75 16.33
N GLN A 47 1.50 21.40 15.22
CA GLN A 47 1.74 20.79 13.91
C GLN A 47 3.05 21.35 13.36
N GLY A 48 3.74 20.60 12.51
CA GLY A 48 4.96 21.07 11.88
C GLY A 48 5.33 20.25 10.66
N MET A 49 6.10 20.86 9.77
CA MET A 49 6.73 20.18 8.64
C MET A 49 8.14 20.72 8.43
N ALA A 50 9.05 19.86 8.00
CA ALA A 50 10.44 20.23 7.72
C ALA A 50 11.01 19.42 6.55
N VAL A 51 12.06 19.99 5.96
CA VAL A 51 12.84 19.41 4.87
C VAL A 51 14.29 19.34 5.34
N TYR A 52 14.95 18.23 5.03
CA TYR A 52 16.37 18.03 5.26
C TYR A 52 17.19 18.37 4.02
N ILE A 53 18.27 19.12 4.20
CA ILE A 53 19.31 19.37 3.21
C ILE A 53 20.56 18.64 3.67
N ASP A 54 21.00 17.67 2.89
CA ASP A 54 22.16 16.83 3.15
C ASP A 54 23.48 17.62 3.06
N ALA A 55 24.60 16.94 3.33
CA ALA A 55 25.92 17.57 3.38
C ALA A 55 26.39 18.10 2.02
N GLU A 56 26.11 17.35 0.96
CA GLU A 56 26.51 17.66 -0.41
C GLU A 56 25.79 18.92 -0.88
N LYS A 57 24.47 18.97 -0.74
CA LYS A 57 23.64 20.13 -1.10
C LYS A 57 23.89 21.33 -0.20
N ALA A 58 24.10 21.11 1.10
CA ALA A 58 24.42 22.18 2.04
C ALA A 58 25.75 22.85 1.68
N ALA A 59 26.76 22.07 1.25
CA ALA A 59 28.04 22.60 0.81
C ALA A 59 27.93 23.55 -0.39
N LEU A 60 27.03 23.28 -1.35
CA LEU A 60 26.73 24.14 -2.49
C LEU A 60 26.11 25.48 -2.05
N LEU A 61 25.41 25.50 -0.92
CA LEU A 61 24.73 26.68 -0.38
C LEU A 61 25.64 27.52 0.56
N LYS A 62 26.87 27.09 0.83
CA LYS A 62 27.80 27.77 1.75
C LYS A 62 28.01 29.22 1.37
N GLY A 63 27.88 30.10 2.37
CA GLY A 63 28.11 31.56 2.21
C GLY A 63 26.93 32.31 1.59
N THR A 64 25.85 31.62 1.18
CA THR A 64 24.65 32.27 0.71
C THR A 64 23.87 32.89 1.87
N THR A 65 23.11 33.93 1.57
CA THR A 65 22.32 34.66 2.58
C THR A 65 20.83 34.31 2.42
N LEU A 66 20.22 33.83 3.48
CA LEU A 66 18.78 33.60 3.56
C LEU A 66 18.01 34.92 3.39
N LYS A 67 17.01 34.94 2.54
CA LYS A 67 16.14 36.10 2.23
C LYS A 67 14.70 35.88 2.55
N LYS A 68 14.18 34.68 2.28
CA LYS A 68 12.74 34.39 2.43
C LYS A 68 12.54 32.94 2.85
N PHE A 69 11.41 32.71 3.52
CA PHE A 69 10.73 31.42 3.54
C PHE A 69 9.51 31.47 2.62
N LEU A 70 9.22 30.38 1.95
CA LEU A 70 8.03 30.21 1.14
C LEU A 70 7.30 28.98 1.67
N THR A 71 6.02 29.12 1.99
CA THR A 71 5.21 27.97 2.42
C THR A 71 3.73 28.18 2.10
N TYR A 72 2.99 27.08 2.12
CA TYR A 72 1.54 27.11 2.07
C TYR A 72 0.98 26.59 3.40
N VAL A 73 0.16 27.42 4.04
CA VAL A 73 -0.64 27.05 5.21
C VAL A 73 -2.12 27.15 4.81
N SER A 74 -2.87 26.06 4.98
CA SER A 74 -4.25 25.97 4.45
C SER A 74 -5.28 26.78 5.23
N THR A 75 -4.94 27.25 6.42
CA THR A 75 -5.83 28.01 7.31
C THR A 75 -5.10 29.13 8.02
N THR A 76 -5.79 30.25 8.22
CA THR A 76 -5.30 31.38 9.05
C THR A 76 -5.64 31.20 10.53
N GLN A 77 -6.40 30.17 10.89
CA GLN A 77 -6.78 29.84 12.27
C GLN A 77 -5.63 29.11 12.98
N CYS A 78 -4.45 29.72 12.95
CA CYS A 78 -3.21 29.22 13.54
C CYS A 78 -2.63 30.22 14.51
N LYS A 79 -1.92 29.71 15.54
CA LYS A 79 -1.18 30.47 16.55
C LYS A 79 0.26 29.99 16.57
N ASN A 80 1.13 30.79 17.19
CA ASN A 80 2.52 30.42 17.48
C ASN A 80 3.29 29.88 16.26
N ALA A 81 2.98 30.41 15.07
CA ALA A 81 3.62 29.99 13.84
C ALA A 81 5.05 30.51 13.77
N THR A 82 6.03 29.61 13.60
CA THR A 82 7.46 29.91 13.64
C THR A 82 8.20 29.13 12.55
N PHE A 83 8.93 29.84 11.69
CA PHE A 83 9.94 29.27 10.81
C PHE A 83 11.21 28.96 11.60
N PHE A 84 11.93 27.94 11.20
CA PHE A 84 13.21 27.59 11.79
C PHE A 84 14.21 27.03 10.77
N ILE A 85 15.50 27.18 11.08
CA ILE A 85 16.60 26.36 10.57
C ILE A 85 17.26 25.72 11.79
N THR A 86 17.53 24.42 11.73
CA THR A 86 18.19 23.68 12.83
C THR A 86 19.09 22.58 12.27
N LYS A 87 20.10 22.19 13.05
CA LYS A 87 20.97 21.05 12.73
C LYS A 87 20.35 19.72 13.16
N GLU A 88 19.41 19.77 14.10
CA GLU A 88 18.72 18.61 14.63
C GLU A 88 17.25 18.96 14.90
N LEU A 89 16.32 18.11 14.44
CA LEU A 89 14.89 18.29 14.70
C LEU A 89 14.59 18.11 16.19
N GLY A 90 13.90 19.09 16.77
CA GLY A 90 13.66 19.14 18.22
C GLY A 90 14.78 19.79 19.03
N GLY A 91 15.96 20.05 18.42
CA GLY A 91 17.06 20.78 19.02
C GLY A 91 16.90 22.28 18.95
N THR A 92 17.98 23.01 19.35
CA THR A 92 18.00 24.46 19.29
C THR A 92 18.12 24.95 17.84
N ALA A 93 17.20 25.82 17.45
CA ALA A 93 17.24 26.43 16.13
C ALA A 93 18.44 27.40 16.02
N VAL A 94 19.18 27.33 14.89
CA VAL A 94 20.23 28.28 14.55
C VAL A 94 19.67 29.57 13.93
N TYR A 95 18.44 29.47 13.39
CA TYR A 95 17.63 30.60 12.98
C TYR A 95 16.16 30.29 13.27
N GLN A 96 15.43 31.30 13.78
CA GLN A 96 13.99 31.20 13.95
C GLN A 96 13.31 32.56 13.79
N GLN A 97 12.10 32.55 13.27
CA GLN A 97 11.30 33.77 13.08
C GLN A 97 9.82 33.44 13.19
N SER A 98 9.07 34.21 13.98
CA SER A 98 7.60 34.11 13.99
C SER A 98 7.01 34.68 12.69
N PHE A 99 5.91 34.08 12.26
CA PHE A 99 5.16 34.58 11.12
C PHE A 99 3.65 34.49 11.36
N VAL A 100 2.90 35.28 10.60
CA VAL A 100 1.42 35.20 10.59
C VAL A 100 0.99 34.46 9.34
N PRO A 101 0.41 33.25 9.46
CA PRO A 101 -0.07 32.51 8.32
C PRO A 101 -1.07 33.31 7.49
N THR A 102 -0.81 33.43 6.20
CA THR A 102 -1.67 34.08 5.23
C THR A 102 -2.20 33.04 4.28
N SER A 103 -3.52 32.99 4.08
CA SER A 103 -4.12 32.04 3.16
C SER A 103 -3.98 32.50 1.71
N SER A 104 -3.69 31.55 0.83
CA SER A 104 -3.83 31.70 -0.60
C SER A 104 -4.76 30.60 -1.15
N ARG A 105 -5.17 30.69 -2.42
CA ARG A 105 -6.02 29.64 -3.01
C ARG A 105 -5.22 28.44 -3.47
N SER A 106 -3.99 28.64 -3.98
CA SER A 106 -3.21 27.57 -4.62
C SER A 106 -1.72 27.91 -4.80
N THR A 107 -1.19 28.88 -4.03
CA THR A 107 0.21 29.32 -4.16
C THR A 107 0.88 29.40 -2.80
N MET A 108 2.17 29.09 -2.76
CA MET A 108 3.00 29.36 -1.58
C MET A 108 3.15 30.85 -1.39
N ILE A 109 3.11 31.30 -0.13
CA ILE A 109 3.30 32.69 0.28
C ILE A 109 4.76 32.91 0.65
N GLU A 110 5.32 34.04 0.21
CA GLU A 110 6.68 34.46 0.54
C GLU A 110 6.70 35.32 1.82
N TYR A 111 7.55 34.94 2.76
CA TYR A 111 7.77 35.65 4.02
C TYR A 111 9.22 36.14 4.07
N GLN A 112 9.42 37.44 4.18
CA GLN A 112 10.75 38.03 4.28
C GLN A 112 11.37 37.63 5.60
N VAL A 113 12.70 37.38 5.63
CA VAL A 113 13.45 37.17 6.89
C VAL A 113 13.66 38.51 7.60
N SER A 114 13.55 38.48 8.93
CA SER A 114 13.76 39.67 9.78
C SER A 114 15.24 40.01 9.97
N ASP A 115 16.06 38.95 10.08
CA ASP A 115 17.48 39.07 10.37
C ASP A 115 18.32 38.36 9.33
N SER A 116 19.52 38.89 9.06
CA SER A 116 20.42 38.26 8.10
C SER A 116 20.96 36.94 8.66
N TYR A 117 20.80 35.86 7.94
CA TYR A 117 21.38 34.55 8.24
C TYR A 117 22.19 34.03 7.05
N VAL A 118 23.44 33.66 7.29
CA VAL A 118 24.33 33.09 6.26
C VAL A 118 24.45 31.60 6.49
N LEU A 119 24.20 30.81 5.45
CA LEU A 119 24.33 29.36 5.49
C LEU A 119 25.81 28.98 5.60
N ASP A 120 26.11 28.08 6.56
CA ASP A 120 27.47 27.66 6.89
C ASP A 120 28.01 26.53 6.01
N GLY A 121 27.14 25.89 5.23
CA GLY A 121 27.46 24.75 4.38
C GLY A 121 27.41 23.40 5.08
N GLU A 122 26.98 23.35 6.32
CA GLU A 122 26.75 22.11 7.05
C GLU A 122 25.28 21.64 6.89
N PRO A 123 25.00 20.33 6.97
CA PRO A 123 23.63 19.80 6.86
C PRO A 123 22.65 20.49 7.79
N PHE A 124 21.41 20.66 7.33
CA PHE A 124 20.40 21.34 8.14
C PHE A 124 18.98 20.93 7.77
N TYR A 125 18.08 21.15 8.71
CA TYR A 125 16.64 21.13 8.48
C TYR A 125 16.11 22.56 8.42
N PHE A 126 15.17 22.81 7.51
CA PHE A 126 14.36 24.02 7.56
C PHE A 126 12.88 23.65 7.50
N GLY A 127 12.08 24.43 8.22
CA GLY A 127 10.68 24.10 8.34
C GLY A 127 9.90 25.17 9.09
N HIS A 128 8.68 24.81 9.45
CA HIS A 128 7.88 25.60 10.38
C HIS A 128 7.10 24.71 11.35
N THR A 129 6.78 25.28 12.49
CA THR A 129 5.76 24.77 13.42
C THR A 129 4.65 25.80 13.58
N LEU A 130 3.46 25.35 13.94
CA LEU A 130 2.30 26.19 14.28
C LEU A 130 1.34 25.41 15.18
N GLU A 131 0.41 26.12 15.80
CA GLU A 131 -0.69 25.51 16.54
C GLU A 131 -2.00 25.77 15.81
N ALA A 132 -2.78 24.73 15.56
CA ALA A 132 -4.09 24.80 14.92
C ALA A 132 -5.07 23.89 15.65
N GLY A 133 -6.32 24.37 15.80
CA GLY A 133 -7.38 23.55 16.38
C GLY A 133 -7.53 22.20 15.66
N THR A 134 -8.00 21.18 16.36
CA THR A 134 -8.02 19.79 15.88
C THR A 134 -8.87 19.57 14.63
N ASN A 135 -9.80 20.47 14.33
CA ASN A 135 -10.64 20.43 13.13
C ASN A 135 -9.95 20.96 11.85
N TYR A 136 -8.73 21.51 11.96
CA TYR A 136 -8.02 22.07 10.82
C TYR A 136 -6.88 21.15 10.36
N LYS A 137 -6.66 21.08 9.05
CA LYS A 137 -5.51 20.42 8.41
C LYS A 137 -4.56 21.50 7.88
N PRO A 138 -3.62 22.03 8.68
CA PRO A 138 -2.90 23.24 8.32
C PRO A 138 -1.73 23.02 7.35
N LEU A 139 -1.17 21.81 7.26
CA LEU A 139 0.03 21.52 6.50
C LEU A 139 -0.28 21.10 5.07
N SER A 140 0.63 21.40 4.14
CA SER A 140 0.51 21.03 2.72
C SER A 140 1.76 20.32 2.23
N PHE A 141 1.55 19.26 1.46
CA PHE A 141 2.60 18.47 0.85
C PHE A 141 2.39 18.41 -0.67
N ASP A 142 3.46 18.26 -1.43
CA ASP A 142 3.44 18.00 -2.87
C ASP A 142 3.54 16.49 -3.08
N ARG A 143 2.38 15.84 -3.21
CA ARG A 143 2.31 14.38 -3.41
C ARG A 143 2.78 13.92 -4.79
N SER A 144 2.93 14.83 -5.74
CA SER A 144 3.50 14.51 -7.04
C SER A 144 5.02 14.30 -6.99
N ALA A 145 5.64 14.65 -5.87
CA ALA A 145 7.07 14.60 -5.66
C ALA A 145 7.43 13.46 -4.71
N ASN A 146 7.88 12.32 -5.24
CA ASN A 146 8.46 11.25 -4.44
C ASN A 146 9.82 11.69 -3.89
N THR A 147 10.22 11.14 -2.76
CA THR A 147 11.50 11.45 -2.14
C THR A 147 12.06 10.24 -1.39
N GLU A 148 13.37 10.23 -1.21
CA GLU A 148 14.07 9.25 -0.40
C GLU A 148 13.76 9.43 1.09
N ALA A 149 14.04 8.40 1.89
CA ALA A 149 13.92 8.45 3.33
C ALA A 149 14.82 9.56 3.91
N GLY A 150 14.36 10.21 4.96
CA GLY A 150 15.11 11.26 5.65
C GLY A 150 14.93 12.68 5.12
N ILE A 151 14.24 12.88 3.99
CA ILE A 151 14.06 14.22 3.38
C ILE A 151 12.84 14.95 3.94
N SER A 152 11.71 14.28 4.07
CA SER A 152 10.41 14.88 4.42
C SER A 152 9.99 14.52 5.83
N TRP A 153 9.77 15.53 6.67
CA TRP A 153 9.48 15.37 8.09
C TRP A 153 8.19 16.06 8.50
N ALA A 154 7.46 15.44 9.42
CA ALA A 154 6.27 16.00 10.04
C ALA A 154 6.33 15.88 11.56
N TYR A 155 5.71 16.85 12.27
CA TYR A 155 5.59 16.82 13.73
C TYR A 155 4.26 16.16 14.11
N GLU A 156 4.35 15.03 14.79
CA GLU A 156 3.20 14.21 15.21
C GLU A 156 3.28 13.91 16.71
N ASN A 157 2.25 14.31 17.47
CA ASN A 157 2.05 13.97 18.88
C ASN A 157 3.28 14.19 19.80
N GLY A 158 4.10 15.19 19.53
CA GLY A 158 5.26 15.54 20.36
C GLY A 158 6.61 15.21 19.72
N GLU A 159 6.64 14.46 18.64
CA GLU A 159 7.86 13.98 17.99
C GLU A 159 7.91 14.34 16.50
N TRP A 160 9.12 14.41 15.95
CA TRP A 160 9.34 14.53 14.52
C TRP A 160 9.45 13.14 13.91
N ILE A 161 8.63 12.86 12.89
CA ILE A 161 8.59 11.58 12.17
C ILE A 161 9.00 11.79 10.73
N ASP A 162 9.77 10.86 10.18
CA ASP A 162 10.04 10.78 8.74
C ASP A 162 8.78 10.30 8.01
N VAL A 163 8.30 11.11 7.07
CA VAL A 163 7.12 10.81 6.25
C VAL A 163 7.46 10.57 4.78
N SER A 164 8.74 10.55 4.43
CA SER A 164 9.24 10.41 3.06
C SER A 164 8.65 9.20 2.33
N ALA A 165 8.69 8.02 2.96
CA ALA A 165 8.19 6.77 2.39
C ALA A 165 6.68 6.54 2.61
N LYS A 166 5.95 7.49 3.24
CA LYS A 166 4.55 7.33 3.61
C LYS A 166 3.55 7.86 2.55
N GLY A 167 4.02 8.18 1.35
CA GLY A 167 3.17 8.65 0.24
C GLY A 167 2.62 10.07 0.40
N TYR A 168 3.16 10.86 1.33
CA TYR A 168 2.80 12.28 1.46
C TYR A 168 3.55 13.18 0.46
N GLY A 169 4.66 12.70 -0.13
CA GLY A 169 5.55 13.48 -0.97
C GLY A 169 6.42 14.44 -0.15
N VAL A 170 6.67 15.63 -0.66
CA VAL A 170 7.53 16.63 0.00
C VAL A 170 6.72 17.78 0.59
N PRO A 171 7.14 18.36 1.73
CA PRO A 171 6.52 19.56 2.29
C PRO A 171 6.52 20.73 1.31
N ASN A 172 5.39 21.43 1.18
CA ASN A 172 5.31 22.67 0.42
C ASN A 172 5.97 23.82 1.20
N ILE A 173 7.29 23.73 1.34
CA ILE A 173 8.16 24.75 1.93
C ILE A 173 9.46 24.88 1.13
N GLN A 174 9.93 26.12 0.95
CA GLN A 174 11.20 26.48 0.35
C GLN A 174 11.84 27.62 1.11
N ILE A 175 13.16 27.77 0.98
CA ILE A 175 13.88 28.99 1.31
C ILE A 175 14.34 29.68 0.03
N ALA A 176 14.50 30.99 0.06
CA ALA A 176 15.14 31.76 -1.00
C ALA A 176 16.43 32.36 -0.50
N VAL A 177 17.50 32.22 -1.26
CA VAL A 177 18.86 32.68 -0.90
C VAL A 177 19.42 33.61 -1.96
N ASP A 178 20.29 34.51 -1.54
CA ASP A 178 21.13 35.36 -2.39
C ASP A 178 22.60 34.92 -2.29
N GLY A 179 23.35 35.24 -3.34
CA GLY A 179 24.80 34.99 -3.40
C GLY A 179 25.17 33.59 -3.86
N LEU A 180 24.21 32.83 -4.36
CA LEU A 180 24.44 31.50 -4.88
C LEU A 180 25.12 31.58 -6.27
N SER A 181 26.25 30.91 -6.43
CA SER A 181 26.88 30.73 -7.73
C SER A 181 26.03 29.79 -8.60
N ALA A 182 25.98 30.04 -9.91
CA ALA A 182 25.25 29.17 -10.83
C ALA A 182 25.87 27.76 -10.84
N PHE A 183 25.04 26.74 -10.68
CA PHE A 183 25.41 25.33 -10.74
C PHE A 183 24.33 24.49 -11.40
N THR A 184 24.73 23.39 -12.01
CA THR A 184 23.84 22.41 -12.61
C THR A 184 23.73 21.22 -11.67
N ASP A 185 22.50 20.79 -11.38
CA ASP A 185 22.23 19.66 -10.50
C ASP A 185 20.84 19.09 -10.86
N LEU A 186 20.80 17.83 -11.28
CA LEU A 186 19.59 17.14 -11.68
C LEU A 186 19.46 15.80 -10.95
N MET A 187 18.69 15.77 -9.89
CA MET A 187 18.44 14.57 -9.13
C MET A 187 17.38 13.66 -9.78
N VAL A 188 17.53 12.35 -9.60
CA VAL A 188 16.50 11.35 -9.93
C VAL A 188 15.70 11.09 -8.66
N ARG A 189 14.36 11.24 -8.75
CA ARG A 189 13.48 10.85 -7.65
C ARG A 189 13.30 9.34 -7.64
N PRO A 190 12.97 8.72 -6.45
CA PRO A 190 12.69 7.30 -6.38
C PRO A 190 11.65 6.87 -7.41
N VAL A 191 11.97 5.85 -8.18
CA VAL A 191 11.11 5.30 -9.22
C VAL A 191 10.26 4.19 -8.63
N GLN A 192 8.97 4.24 -8.87
CA GLN A 192 8.02 3.20 -8.48
C GLN A 192 7.35 2.64 -9.73
N ALA A 193 7.27 1.32 -9.82
CA ALA A 193 6.46 0.68 -10.84
C ALA A 193 4.97 0.83 -10.48
N GLU A 194 4.13 1.17 -11.46
CA GLU A 194 2.68 1.18 -11.28
C GLU A 194 2.12 -0.24 -11.32
N GLY A 195 1.21 -0.55 -10.40
CA GLY A 195 0.56 -1.86 -10.31
C GLY A 195 1.53 -2.99 -9.95
N TYR A 196 1.28 -4.18 -10.45
CA TYR A 196 2.15 -5.35 -10.30
C TYR A 196 2.68 -5.83 -11.64
N GLN A 197 3.95 -6.21 -11.66
CA GLN A 197 4.66 -6.61 -12.87
C GLN A 197 4.59 -8.12 -13.04
N VAL A 198 4.37 -8.60 -14.26
CA VAL A 198 4.29 -10.04 -14.56
C VAL A 198 5.38 -10.41 -15.55
N ALA A 199 6.13 -11.46 -15.27
CA ALA A 199 7.13 -12.00 -16.17
C ALA A 199 6.50 -12.38 -17.53
N GLY A 200 7.21 -12.16 -18.62
CA GLY A 200 6.72 -12.39 -19.97
C GLY A 200 5.82 -11.28 -20.55
N LYS A 201 5.40 -10.30 -19.74
CA LYS A 201 4.61 -9.15 -20.21
C LYS A 201 5.47 -7.90 -20.31
N ALA A 202 5.20 -7.07 -21.34
CA ALA A 202 5.83 -5.78 -21.48
C ALA A 202 5.41 -4.83 -20.35
N GLN A 203 6.40 -4.19 -19.75
CA GLN A 203 6.23 -3.24 -18.65
C GLN A 203 6.83 -1.90 -19.03
N VAL A 204 6.20 -0.82 -18.59
CA VAL A 204 6.68 0.54 -18.77
C VAL A 204 6.96 1.14 -17.40
N PHE A 205 8.18 1.61 -17.20
CA PHE A 205 8.56 2.33 -15.99
C PHE A 205 8.55 3.82 -16.27
N GLY A 206 7.98 4.57 -15.35
CA GLY A 206 8.02 6.02 -15.35
C GLY A 206 8.71 6.53 -14.09
N GLY A 207 9.16 7.77 -14.13
CA GLY A 207 9.78 8.41 -12.99
C GLY A 207 9.82 9.91 -13.16
N GLN A 208 10.50 10.55 -12.25
CA GLN A 208 10.62 12.00 -12.23
C GLN A 208 12.07 12.40 -11.95
N VAL A 209 12.58 13.39 -12.68
CA VAL A 209 13.80 14.12 -12.32
C VAL A 209 13.45 15.50 -11.81
N PHE A 210 14.28 16.05 -10.93
CA PHE A 210 14.06 17.36 -10.31
C PHE A 210 15.33 18.20 -10.46
N ASN A 211 15.19 19.41 -11.00
CA ASN A 211 16.29 20.37 -11.09
C ASN A 211 16.48 21.07 -9.75
N PHE A 212 17.38 20.54 -8.92
CA PHE A 212 17.82 21.20 -7.69
C PHE A 212 18.80 22.34 -7.94
N GLY A 213 19.47 22.31 -9.10
CA GLY A 213 20.41 23.33 -9.52
C GLY A 213 19.80 24.70 -9.75
N SER A 214 20.66 25.70 -9.89
CA SER A 214 20.26 27.08 -10.21
C SER A 214 20.20 27.35 -11.72
N THR A 215 20.79 26.45 -12.55
CA THR A 215 20.78 26.57 -14.01
C THR A 215 19.58 25.85 -14.61
N LYS A 216 19.05 26.41 -15.69
CA LYS A 216 18.02 25.78 -16.49
C LYS A 216 18.57 24.55 -17.22
N ILE A 217 17.83 23.44 -17.17
CA ILE A 217 18.19 22.21 -17.88
C ILE A 217 17.41 22.10 -19.17
N THR A 218 18.11 21.79 -20.26
CA THR A 218 17.57 21.69 -21.62
C THR A 218 17.77 20.31 -22.24
N SER A 219 18.71 19.51 -21.72
CA SER A 219 19.00 18.16 -22.18
C SER A 219 19.66 17.31 -21.11
N PHE A 220 19.41 16.02 -21.16
CA PHE A 220 20.04 15.00 -20.31
C PHE A 220 19.76 13.60 -20.88
N ASP A 221 20.54 12.59 -20.47
CA ASP A 221 20.27 11.20 -20.77
C ASP A 221 19.75 10.50 -19.50
N ILE A 222 18.75 9.64 -19.67
CA ILE A 222 18.26 8.73 -18.63
C ILE A 222 18.74 7.33 -18.97
N THR A 223 19.36 6.67 -18.02
CA THR A 223 19.76 5.25 -18.11
C THR A 223 18.93 4.44 -17.13
N CYS A 224 18.32 3.35 -17.60
CA CYS A 224 17.59 2.41 -16.77
C CYS A 224 18.18 1.02 -16.91
N LYS A 225 18.41 0.35 -15.77
CA LYS A 225 18.89 -1.02 -15.70
C LYS A 225 17.97 -1.82 -14.76
N VAL A 226 17.48 -2.96 -15.25
CA VAL A 226 16.66 -3.90 -14.47
C VAL A 226 17.45 -5.19 -14.28
N GLY A 227 17.68 -5.57 -13.03
CA GLY A 227 18.47 -6.76 -12.68
C GLY A 227 19.85 -6.76 -13.34
N ASN A 228 20.14 -7.84 -14.06
CA ASN A 228 21.39 -8.01 -14.80
C ASN A 228 21.29 -7.65 -16.31
N ALA A 229 20.16 -7.09 -16.75
CA ALA A 229 19.95 -6.71 -18.14
C ALA A 229 20.91 -5.59 -18.58
N ALA A 230 21.12 -5.46 -19.90
CA ALA A 230 21.84 -4.33 -20.44
C ALA A 230 21.08 -3.02 -20.17
N PRO A 231 21.78 -1.93 -19.81
CA PRO A 231 21.13 -0.65 -19.58
C PRO A 231 20.42 -0.13 -20.83
N MET A 232 19.21 0.37 -20.65
CA MET A 232 18.45 1.11 -21.66
C MET A 232 18.77 2.61 -21.51
N VAL A 233 19.03 3.32 -22.60
CA VAL A 233 19.34 4.75 -22.57
C VAL A 233 18.30 5.51 -23.37
N THR A 234 17.75 6.57 -22.76
CA THR A 234 16.82 7.50 -23.40
C THR A 234 17.37 8.92 -23.31
N SER A 235 17.61 9.56 -24.45
CA SER A 235 18.07 10.95 -24.51
C SER A 235 16.87 11.90 -24.52
N VAL A 236 16.88 12.87 -23.60
CA VAL A 236 15.89 13.94 -23.50
C VAL A 236 16.53 15.24 -23.97
N SER A 237 15.90 15.96 -24.90
CA SER A 237 16.39 17.22 -25.41
C SER A 237 15.26 18.20 -25.73
N GLY A 238 15.59 19.49 -25.80
CA GLY A 238 14.62 20.54 -26.08
C GLY A 238 13.65 20.83 -24.94
N VAL A 239 13.93 20.35 -23.73
CA VAL A 239 13.14 20.64 -22.54
C VAL A 239 13.49 22.02 -21.98
N SER A 240 12.63 22.54 -21.11
CA SER A 240 12.81 23.82 -20.40
C SER A 240 12.54 23.60 -18.93
N LEU A 241 13.51 22.95 -18.26
CA LEU A 241 13.35 22.59 -16.85
C LEU A 241 14.06 23.64 -15.98
N GLU A 242 13.26 24.57 -15.48
CA GLU A 242 13.72 25.63 -14.58
C GLU A 242 14.10 25.09 -13.20
N SER A 243 14.91 25.84 -12.45
CA SER A 243 15.27 25.56 -11.06
C SER A 243 14.03 25.31 -10.19
N GLY A 244 14.06 24.27 -9.35
CA GLY A 244 12.95 23.87 -8.48
C GLY A 244 11.75 23.29 -9.22
N LYS A 245 11.96 22.72 -10.40
CA LYS A 245 10.92 22.04 -11.19
C LYS A 245 11.30 20.60 -11.52
N SER A 246 10.27 19.77 -11.68
CA SER A 246 10.40 18.38 -12.09
C SER A 246 10.05 18.19 -13.57
N TYR A 247 10.57 17.11 -14.11
CA TYR A 247 10.22 16.57 -15.42
C TYR A 247 9.86 15.09 -15.26
N ASP A 248 8.66 14.73 -15.70
CA ASP A 248 8.20 13.34 -15.70
C ASP A 248 8.71 12.64 -16.97
N PHE A 249 9.29 11.48 -16.80
CA PHE A 249 9.79 10.68 -17.92
C PHE A 249 9.10 9.30 -17.96
N THR A 250 9.09 8.72 -19.14
CA THR A 250 8.66 7.34 -19.39
C THR A 250 9.78 6.61 -20.10
N LEU A 251 10.12 5.43 -19.63
CA LEU A 251 11.16 4.57 -20.18
C LEU A 251 10.59 3.69 -21.30
N PRO A 252 11.43 3.16 -22.21
CA PRO A 252 11.02 2.15 -23.17
C PRO A 252 10.43 0.92 -22.49
N GLU A 253 9.56 0.19 -23.20
CA GLU A 253 9.02 -1.08 -22.74
C GLU A 253 10.15 -2.07 -22.39
N TYR A 254 10.01 -2.73 -21.26
CA TYR A 254 10.91 -3.78 -20.79
C TYR A 254 10.14 -5.08 -20.61
N THR A 255 10.73 -6.20 -21.03
CA THR A 255 10.18 -7.54 -20.85
C THR A 255 11.27 -8.44 -20.29
N THR A 256 10.92 -9.23 -19.27
CA THR A 256 11.79 -10.27 -18.70
C THR A 256 11.02 -11.56 -18.52
N SER A 257 11.69 -12.69 -18.68
CA SER A 257 11.16 -14.01 -18.26
C SER A 257 11.52 -14.33 -16.80
N GLU A 258 12.36 -13.51 -16.14
CA GLU A 258 12.73 -13.69 -14.76
C GLU A 258 11.57 -13.27 -13.85
N SER A 259 11.26 -14.10 -12.87
CA SER A 259 10.34 -13.77 -11.77
C SER A 259 11.11 -13.56 -10.46
N GLY A 260 10.49 -12.85 -9.53
CA GLY A 260 11.11 -12.48 -8.26
C GLY A 260 11.50 -11.01 -8.19
N SER A 261 12.24 -10.64 -7.14
CA SER A 261 12.69 -9.27 -6.91
C SER A 261 13.90 -8.93 -7.75
N LEU A 262 13.78 -7.93 -8.61
CA LEU A 262 14.87 -7.41 -9.43
C LEU A 262 15.21 -5.97 -9.01
N ASN A 263 16.50 -5.64 -9.00
CA ASN A 263 16.92 -4.26 -8.78
C ASN A 263 16.56 -3.40 -10.00
N LEU A 264 16.01 -2.22 -9.74
CA LEU A 264 15.75 -1.18 -10.72
C LEU A 264 16.67 0.01 -10.40
N GLU A 265 17.63 0.26 -11.28
CA GLU A 265 18.55 1.39 -11.19
C GLU A 265 18.20 2.39 -12.30
N VAL A 266 17.89 3.62 -11.92
CA VAL A 266 17.64 4.71 -12.87
C VAL A 266 18.63 5.82 -12.59
N SER A 267 19.37 6.27 -13.60
CA SER A 267 20.36 7.32 -13.45
C SER A 267 20.28 8.36 -14.57
N VAL A 268 20.69 9.58 -14.27
CA VAL A 268 20.84 10.69 -15.25
C VAL A 268 22.29 11.04 -15.49
N ARG A 269 22.60 11.49 -16.71
CA ARG A 269 23.94 11.94 -17.14
C ARG A 269 23.83 12.90 -18.31
N ASN A 270 24.99 13.45 -18.72
CA ASN A 270 25.11 14.38 -19.87
C ASN A 270 24.17 15.59 -19.74
N ILE A 271 24.02 16.11 -18.52
CA ILE A 271 23.09 17.20 -18.19
C ILE A 271 23.63 18.50 -18.80
N ASN A 272 22.92 19.03 -19.80
CA ASN A 272 23.35 20.19 -20.60
C ASN A 272 24.78 20.05 -21.19
N GLY A 273 25.33 18.84 -21.27
CA GLY A 273 26.73 18.60 -21.68
C GLY A 273 27.77 19.11 -20.66
N THR A 274 27.39 19.34 -19.42
CA THR A 274 28.25 19.82 -18.32
C THR A 274 28.33 18.78 -17.18
N THR A 275 29.22 19.05 -16.21
CA THR A 275 29.32 18.24 -15.00
C THR A 275 28.20 18.63 -14.04
N ASP A 276 27.57 17.65 -13.43
CA ASP A 276 26.65 17.82 -12.32
C ASP A 276 27.43 18.23 -11.05
N ALA A 277 26.87 19.14 -10.28
CA ALA A 277 27.52 19.67 -9.09
C ALA A 277 27.41 18.70 -7.89
N GLU A 278 26.32 17.92 -7.84
CA GLU A 278 26.10 16.86 -6.87
C GLU A 278 25.66 15.61 -7.64
N ASN A 279 26.46 14.56 -7.65
CA ASN A 279 26.23 13.38 -8.48
C ASN A 279 25.80 12.12 -7.72
N THR A 280 25.69 12.18 -6.40
CA THR A 280 25.25 11.05 -5.58
C THR A 280 23.74 10.82 -5.71
N ASP A 281 22.98 11.87 -6.02
CA ASP A 281 21.54 11.82 -6.26
C ASP A 281 21.15 11.67 -7.75
N ASN A 282 22.15 11.57 -8.63
CA ASN A 282 21.93 11.27 -10.06
C ASN A 282 21.43 9.84 -10.29
N THR A 283 21.35 9.00 -9.26
CA THR A 283 20.93 7.61 -9.36
C THR A 283 19.94 7.28 -8.27
N ALA A 284 18.78 6.78 -8.67
CA ALA A 284 17.79 6.19 -7.76
C ALA A 284 17.82 4.67 -7.88
N LEU A 285 17.85 4.00 -6.72
CA LEU A 285 17.78 2.55 -6.61
C LEU A 285 16.44 2.16 -6.00
N SER A 286 15.77 1.20 -6.62
CA SER A 286 14.55 0.60 -6.11
C SER A 286 14.50 -0.90 -6.43
N GLN A 287 13.50 -1.59 -5.96
CA GLN A 287 13.23 -2.97 -6.32
C GLN A 287 11.87 -3.08 -6.97
N VAL A 288 11.80 -3.91 -7.99
CA VAL A 288 10.55 -4.28 -8.65
C VAL A 288 10.39 -5.79 -8.59
N PHE A 289 9.21 -6.24 -8.17
CA PHE A 289 8.90 -7.66 -8.12
C PHE A 289 8.14 -8.07 -9.38
N PHE A 290 8.70 -9.04 -10.12
CA PHE A 290 8.05 -9.66 -11.26
C PHE A 290 7.37 -10.96 -10.81
N TYR A 291 6.06 -11.00 -10.93
CA TYR A 291 5.26 -12.19 -10.62
C TYR A 291 5.40 -13.23 -11.74
N PRO A 292 5.34 -14.53 -11.42
CA PRO A 292 5.31 -15.58 -12.44
C PRO A 292 4.15 -15.39 -13.43
N GLU A 293 4.32 -15.86 -14.65
CA GLU A 293 3.24 -15.86 -15.64
C GLU A 293 2.02 -16.66 -15.11
N GLY A 294 0.83 -16.15 -15.36
CA GLY A 294 -0.44 -16.80 -14.95
C GLY A 294 -0.88 -16.49 -13.51
N VAL A 295 -0.16 -15.64 -12.78
CA VAL A 295 -0.66 -15.13 -11.49
C VAL A 295 -1.85 -14.22 -11.74
N GLU A 296 -2.99 -14.58 -11.14
CA GLU A 296 -4.19 -13.76 -11.13
C GLU A 296 -4.33 -13.05 -9.78
N LYS A 297 -4.65 -11.77 -9.82
CA LYS A 297 -5.06 -11.01 -8.66
C LYS A 297 -6.56 -10.78 -8.71
N LYS A 298 -7.24 -11.10 -7.62
CA LYS A 298 -8.65 -10.77 -7.41
C LYS A 298 -8.81 -9.97 -6.12
N ILE A 299 -9.72 -9.03 -6.15
CA ILE A 299 -10.05 -8.16 -5.02
C ILE A 299 -11.31 -8.71 -4.37
N LEU A 300 -11.23 -9.09 -3.09
CA LEU A 300 -12.40 -9.50 -2.33
C LEU A 300 -13.20 -8.25 -1.93
N VAL A 301 -14.49 -8.24 -2.29
CA VAL A 301 -15.45 -7.21 -1.91
C VAL A 301 -16.51 -7.84 -1.01
N GLU A 302 -16.49 -7.50 0.27
CA GLU A 302 -17.47 -7.97 1.23
C GLU A 302 -18.50 -6.87 1.46
N VAL A 303 -19.78 -7.22 1.38
CA VAL A 303 -20.91 -6.28 1.51
C VAL A 303 -21.79 -6.70 2.67
N PHE A 304 -22.02 -5.79 3.60
CA PHE A 304 -23.01 -5.96 4.67
C PHE A 304 -24.36 -5.42 4.22
N THR A 305 -25.36 -6.28 4.20
CA THR A 305 -26.69 -6.01 3.66
C THR A 305 -27.79 -6.63 4.51
N GLY A 306 -29.04 -6.43 4.13
CA GLY A 306 -30.19 -7.07 4.77
C GLY A 306 -31.49 -6.77 4.03
N GLN A 307 -32.44 -7.69 4.08
CA GLN A 307 -33.72 -7.61 3.36
C GLN A 307 -34.57 -6.39 3.72
N THR A 308 -34.48 -5.92 4.96
CA THR A 308 -35.21 -4.74 5.45
C THR A 308 -34.46 -3.42 5.25
N CYS A 309 -33.26 -3.45 4.66
CA CYS A 309 -32.45 -2.28 4.36
C CYS A 309 -32.93 -1.59 3.06
N GLY A 310 -33.59 -0.46 3.18
CA GLY A 310 -34.11 0.29 2.01
C GLY A 310 -33.04 0.93 1.11
N ASN A 311 -31.83 1.15 1.64
CA ASN A 311 -30.71 1.75 0.87
C ASN A 311 -29.80 0.68 0.23
N CYS A 312 -29.92 -0.59 0.61
CA CYS A 312 -29.03 -1.64 0.15
C CYS A 312 -29.09 -1.86 -1.39
N PRO A 313 -30.26 -1.80 -2.07
CA PRO A 313 -30.28 -1.86 -3.53
C PRO A 313 -29.45 -0.76 -4.21
N THR A 314 -29.40 0.45 -3.62
CA THR A 314 -28.57 1.56 -4.14
C THR A 314 -27.09 1.28 -3.94
N GLY A 315 -26.70 0.73 -2.79
CA GLY A 315 -25.31 0.32 -2.52
C GLY A 315 -24.80 -0.73 -3.49
N HIS A 316 -25.58 -1.78 -3.72
CA HIS A 316 -25.27 -2.81 -4.72
C HIS A 316 -25.16 -2.25 -6.14
N ALA A 317 -26.06 -1.35 -6.53
CA ALA A 317 -26.01 -0.71 -7.85
C ALA A 317 -24.75 0.17 -8.01
N ASN A 318 -24.31 0.87 -6.98
CA ASN A 318 -23.07 1.66 -7.00
C ASN A 318 -21.84 0.77 -7.19
N LEU A 319 -21.76 -0.36 -6.48
CA LEU A 319 -20.68 -1.35 -6.63
C LEU A 319 -20.67 -1.91 -8.05
N ALA A 320 -21.79 -2.43 -8.53
CA ALA A 320 -21.90 -2.96 -9.88
C ALA A 320 -21.54 -1.95 -10.97
N ASN A 321 -21.95 -0.68 -10.81
CA ASN A 321 -21.61 0.38 -11.76
C ASN A 321 -20.11 0.76 -11.73
N ALA A 322 -19.49 0.74 -10.56
CA ALA A 322 -18.08 1.08 -10.43
C ALA A 322 -17.15 -0.02 -10.95
N MET A 323 -17.60 -1.28 -10.88
CA MET A 323 -16.86 -2.47 -11.35
C MET A 323 -17.19 -2.85 -12.79
N ARG A 324 -18.10 -2.13 -13.45
CA ARG A 324 -18.56 -2.47 -14.82
C ARG A 324 -17.42 -2.50 -15.83
N GLY A 325 -17.28 -3.63 -16.53
CA GLY A 325 -16.25 -3.90 -17.54
C GLY A 325 -14.91 -4.35 -16.95
N ILE A 326 -14.86 -4.52 -15.63
CA ILE A 326 -13.71 -5.04 -14.87
C ILE A 326 -14.17 -6.02 -13.79
N GLU A 327 -15.37 -6.61 -13.95
CA GLU A 327 -16.00 -7.50 -12.96
C GLU A 327 -15.11 -8.69 -12.61
N ASP A 328 -14.35 -9.16 -13.58
CA ASP A 328 -13.45 -10.30 -13.40
C ASP A 328 -12.30 -10.00 -12.42
N GLU A 329 -12.01 -8.73 -12.12
CA GLU A 329 -10.99 -8.36 -11.13
C GLU A 329 -11.50 -8.51 -9.68
N PHE A 330 -12.82 -8.71 -9.49
CA PHE A 330 -13.47 -8.67 -8.17
C PHE A 330 -14.21 -9.97 -7.84
N ILE A 331 -14.23 -10.27 -6.54
CA ILE A 331 -15.06 -11.34 -5.97
C ILE A 331 -15.94 -10.70 -4.91
N GLU A 332 -17.24 -10.59 -5.18
CA GLU A 332 -18.22 -10.05 -4.24
C GLU A 332 -18.80 -11.15 -3.35
N VAL A 333 -18.94 -10.86 -2.06
CA VAL A 333 -19.61 -11.71 -1.08
C VAL A 333 -20.53 -10.85 -0.21
N ALA A 334 -21.82 -11.20 -0.18
CA ALA A 334 -22.84 -10.49 0.58
C ALA A 334 -23.11 -11.17 1.92
N HIS A 335 -22.79 -10.46 3.01
CA HIS A 335 -23.09 -10.84 4.37
C HIS A 335 -24.41 -10.21 4.79
N HIS A 336 -25.44 -11.03 4.96
CA HIS A 336 -26.70 -10.60 5.53
C HIS A 336 -26.57 -10.49 7.05
N ALA A 337 -25.92 -9.42 7.49
CA ALA A 337 -25.56 -9.22 8.90
C ALA A 337 -25.28 -7.73 9.21
N GLY A 338 -25.11 -7.42 10.47
CA GLY A 338 -24.78 -6.09 10.95
C GLY A 338 -25.98 -5.36 11.51
N TYR A 339 -26.33 -4.22 10.90
CA TYR A 339 -27.48 -3.41 11.37
C TYR A 339 -28.82 -4.12 11.18
N TYR A 340 -28.95 -4.91 10.12
CA TYR A 340 -30.14 -5.72 9.83
C TYR A 340 -29.78 -7.20 9.90
N LEU A 341 -30.62 -7.98 10.58
CA LEU A 341 -30.62 -9.43 10.55
C LEU A 341 -31.82 -9.90 9.74
N ASP A 342 -31.66 -10.99 8.98
CA ASP A 342 -32.71 -11.57 8.19
C ASP A 342 -32.54 -13.10 8.02
N GLN A 343 -33.39 -13.71 7.20
CA GLN A 343 -33.41 -15.15 7.00
C GLN A 343 -32.17 -15.74 6.31
N PHE A 344 -31.25 -14.90 5.84
CA PHE A 344 -29.97 -15.34 5.26
C PHE A 344 -28.79 -15.14 6.22
N THR A 345 -29.04 -14.65 7.44
CA THR A 345 -27.98 -14.36 8.42
C THR A 345 -27.32 -15.66 8.90
N MET A 346 -26.01 -15.75 8.66
CA MET A 346 -25.14 -16.78 9.20
C MET A 346 -24.36 -16.26 10.42
N GLU A 347 -24.02 -17.13 11.36
CA GLU A 347 -23.26 -16.75 12.57
C GLU A 347 -21.88 -16.21 12.22
N GLU A 348 -21.23 -16.80 11.21
CA GLU A 348 -19.94 -16.33 10.70
C GLU A 348 -20.07 -14.91 10.11
N SER A 349 -21.11 -14.64 9.32
CA SER A 349 -21.39 -13.30 8.79
C SER A 349 -21.58 -12.27 9.91
N TYR A 350 -22.24 -12.66 10.99
CA TYR A 350 -22.39 -11.80 12.15
C TYR A 350 -21.04 -11.54 12.85
N SER A 351 -20.16 -12.54 12.94
CA SER A 351 -18.83 -12.39 13.51
C SER A 351 -17.99 -11.35 12.76
N TYR A 352 -18.15 -11.21 11.43
CA TYR A 352 -17.44 -10.20 10.63
C TYR A 352 -17.90 -8.77 10.89
N THR A 353 -19.02 -8.56 11.61
CA THR A 353 -19.43 -7.21 12.03
C THR A 353 -18.43 -6.55 12.98
N TRP A 354 -17.53 -7.33 13.58
CA TRP A 354 -16.41 -6.82 14.34
C TRP A 354 -15.48 -5.89 13.50
N LEU A 355 -15.42 -6.07 12.17
CA LEU A 355 -14.63 -5.24 11.26
C LEU A 355 -15.16 -3.80 11.13
N TYR A 356 -16.37 -3.50 11.60
CA TYR A 356 -16.84 -2.11 11.73
C TYR A 356 -16.04 -1.30 12.77
N ALA A 357 -15.28 -1.98 13.64
CA ALA A 357 -14.50 -1.35 14.71
C ALA A 357 -15.37 -0.45 15.60
N THR A 358 -14.95 0.78 15.82
CA THR A 358 -15.67 1.75 16.67
C THR A 358 -16.79 2.51 15.94
N ALA A 359 -16.96 2.30 14.63
CA ALA A 359 -17.96 3.04 13.84
C ALA A 359 -19.40 2.63 14.12
N GLY A 360 -19.60 1.46 14.76
CA GLY A 360 -20.93 0.83 14.88
C GLY A 360 -21.41 0.27 13.54
N THR A 361 -22.38 -0.65 13.58
CA THR A 361 -22.90 -1.28 12.37
C THR A 361 -23.87 -0.39 11.60
N PHE A 362 -23.77 -0.40 10.28
CA PHE A 362 -24.69 0.25 9.33
C PHE A 362 -24.86 -0.62 8.10
N ALA A 363 -25.86 -0.33 7.27
CA ALA A 363 -26.08 -0.99 5.97
C ALA A 363 -26.64 0.01 4.95
N PRO A 364 -26.21 -0.08 3.67
CA PRO A 364 -25.23 -1.02 3.13
C PRO A 364 -23.79 -0.62 3.49
N GLY A 365 -23.04 -1.55 4.04
CA GLY A 365 -21.60 -1.41 4.25
C GLY A 365 -20.82 -2.19 3.21
N ALA A 366 -19.65 -1.70 2.80
CA ALA A 366 -18.73 -2.44 1.93
C ALA A 366 -17.29 -2.31 2.44
N MET A 367 -16.49 -3.32 2.17
CA MET A 367 -15.04 -3.28 2.38
C MET A 367 -14.33 -4.03 1.27
N PHE A 368 -13.13 -3.58 0.93
CA PHE A 368 -12.28 -4.12 -0.11
C PHE A 368 -11.03 -4.70 0.54
N ASN A 369 -10.79 -6.00 0.34
CA ASN A 369 -9.67 -6.73 0.95
C ASN A 369 -9.52 -6.48 2.47
N ARG A 370 -10.61 -6.17 3.19
CA ARG A 370 -10.61 -5.86 4.63
C ARG A 370 -9.60 -4.78 5.03
N THR A 371 -9.25 -3.91 4.11
CA THR A 371 -8.19 -2.90 4.29
C THR A 371 -8.78 -1.51 4.46
N VAL A 372 -8.25 -0.78 5.43
CA VAL A 372 -8.60 0.62 5.66
C VAL A 372 -8.17 1.48 4.47
N ILE A 373 -9.07 2.34 4.00
CA ILE A 373 -8.78 3.32 2.95
C ILE A 373 -8.72 4.70 3.64
N PRO A 374 -7.53 5.26 3.91
CA PRO A 374 -7.40 6.47 4.75
C PRO A 374 -8.16 7.70 4.24
N SER A 375 -8.40 7.79 2.94
CA SER A 375 -9.20 8.87 2.34
C SER A 375 -10.71 8.73 2.58
N ILE A 376 -11.18 7.58 3.05
CA ILE A 376 -12.59 7.29 3.37
C ILE A 376 -12.77 7.16 4.89
N SER A 377 -11.97 6.32 5.54
CA SER A 377 -11.99 6.06 6.97
C SER A 377 -10.58 5.78 7.46
N VAL A 378 -10.28 6.07 8.72
CA VAL A 378 -9.00 5.77 9.35
C VAL A 378 -9.10 4.71 10.45
N THR A 379 -10.32 4.30 10.81
CA THR A 379 -10.58 3.43 11.96
C THR A 379 -11.27 2.12 11.61
N SER A 380 -11.86 2.01 10.41
CA SER A 380 -12.61 0.84 9.97
C SER A 380 -12.35 0.57 8.50
N PRO A 381 -12.19 -0.70 8.06
CA PRO A 381 -12.19 -1.04 6.64
C PRO A 381 -13.58 -0.93 6.01
N VAL A 382 -14.66 -0.92 6.81
CA VAL A 382 -16.04 -0.86 6.31
C VAL A 382 -16.45 0.60 6.08
N PHE A 383 -17.01 0.88 4.90
CA PHE A 383 -17.52 2.19 4.52
C PHE A 383 -18.93 2.09 3.89
N GLU A 384 -19.63 3.22 3.84
CA GLU A 384 -20.99 3.29 3.26
C GLU A 384 -20.96 3.18 1.73
N SER A 385 -21.51 2.11 1.15
CA SER A 385 -21.55 1.89 -0.30
C SER A 385 -22.63 2.72 -1.04
N THR A 386 -23.49 3.43 -0.33
CA THR A 386 -24.35 4.45 -0.92
C THR A 386 -23.56 5.65 -1.47
N SER A 387 -22.36 5.90 -0.97
CA SER A 387 -21.45 6.90 -1.51
C SER A 387 -20.74 6.39 -2.76
N ASN A 388 -21.21 6.78 -3.94
CA ASN A 388 -20.55 6.44 -5.22
C ASN A 388 -19.08 6.92 -5.28
N ALA A 389 -18.77 8.05 -4.61
CA ALA A 389 -17.39 8.55 -4.52
C ALA A 389 -16.49 7.58 -3.74
N TYR A 390 -16.95 7.07 -2.61
CA TYR A 390 -16.19 6.09 -1.80
C TYR A 390 -15.95 4.79 -2.56
N VAL A 391 -17.00 4.27 -3.21
CA VAL A 391 -16.89 3.04 -4.03
C VAL A 391 -15.87 3.21 -5.15
N LYS A 392 -15.92 4.31 -5.91
CA LYS A 392 -14.93 4.59 -6.95
C LYS A 392 -13.51 4.73 -6.42
N THR A 393 -13.36 5.40 -5.29
CA THR A 393 -12.03 5.53 -4.63
C THR A 393 -11.48 4.16 -4.23
N ALA A 394 -12.34 3.29 -3.67
CA ALA A 394 -11.95 1.94 -3.30
C ALA A 394 -11.53 1.10 -4.53
N VAL A 395 -12.34 1.09 -5.58
CA VAL A 395 -12.01 0.38 -6.83
C VAL A 395 -10.64 0.84 -7.38
N GLN A 396 -10.40 2.15 -7.45
CA GLN A 396 -9.13 2.68 -7.94
C GLN A 396 -7.94 2.30 -7.05
N ALA A 397 -8.09 2.40 -5.72
CA ALA A 397 -7.03 2.10 -4.77
C ALA A 397 -6.56 0.64 -4.87
N PHE A 398 -7.52 -0.31 -4.96
CA PHE A 398 -7.17 -1.73 -4.91
C PHE A 398 -6.72 -2.31 -6.25
N ARG A 399 -7.08 -1.73 -7.38
CA ARG A 399 -6.57 -2.15 -8.68
C ARG A 399 -5.06 -1.94 -8.83
N GLN A 400 -4.51 -0.97 -8.11
CA GLN A 400 -3.06 -0.67 -8.12
C GLN A 400 -2.25 -1.50 -7.11
N THR A 401 -2.90 -2.28 -6.24
CA THR A 401 -2.17 -3.12 -5.27
C THR A 401 -1.68 -4.41 -5.92
N GLN A 402 -0.61 -4.97 -5.36
CA GLN A 402 -0.02 -6.22 -5.83
C GLN A 402 -0.58 -7.44 -5.06
N PRO A 403 -0.64 -8.65 -5.65
CA PRO A 403 -0.91 -9.86 -4.91
C PRO A 403 0.32 -10.25 -4.08
N TYR A 404 0.11 -10.73 -2.86
CA TYR A 404 1.20 -11.26 -2.04
C TYR A 404 1.30 -12.78 -2.15
N VAL A 405 0.20 -13.41 -2.57
CA VAL A 405 0.11 -14.86 -2.81
C VAL A 405 -0.62 -15.12 -4.13
N GLY A 406 -0.28 -16.21 -4.81
CA GLY A 406 -1.07 -16.80 -5.89
C GLY A 406 -2.00 -17.86 -5.33
N LEU A 407 -3.22 -17.95 -5.85
CA LEU A 407 -4.21 -18.96 -5.47
C LEU A 407 -4.66 -19.73 -6.69
N LYS A 408 -4.59 -21.07 -6.62
CA LYS A 408 -5.15 -21.97 -7.63
C LYS A 408 -6.14 -22.92 -6.97
N LEU A 409 -7.35 -22.99 -7.52
CA LEU A 409 -8.41 -23.82 -6.99
C LEU A 409 -8.70 -24.98 -7.93
N TYR A 410 -8.81 -26.17 -7.37
CA TYR A 410 -9.19 -27.37 -8.08
C TYR A 410 -10.33 -28.02 -7.32
N ASN A 411 -11.40 -28.33 -8.02
CA ASN A 411 -12.62 -28.83 -7.40
C ASN A 411 -13.15 -30.04 -8.17
N LYS A 412 -13.79 -30.93 -7.44
CA LYS A 412 -14.63 -32.00 -7.95
C LYS A 412 -15.82 -32.15 -7.03
N PHE A 413 -17.03 -32.14 -7.59
CA PHE A 413 -18.27 -32.29 -6.84
C PHE A 413 -19.17 -33.35 -7.49
N ASP A 414 -19.66 -34.27 -6.69
CA ASP A 414 -20.64 -35.27 -7.10
C ASP A 414 -22.06 -34.82 -6.72
N GLU A 415 -22.87 -34.49 -7.73
CA GLU A 415 -24.25 -34.01 -7.52
C GLU A 415 -25.15 -35.03 -6.87
N THR A 416 -24.88 -36.36 -7.07
CA THR A 416 -25.70 -37.43 -6.51
C THR A 416 -25.50 -37.56 -5.01
N THR A 417 -24.27 -37.60 -4.57
CA THR A 417 -23.90 -37.69 -3.15
C THR A 417 -23.83 -36.34 -2.46
N ARG A 418 -23.82 -35.24 -3.23
CA ARG A 418 -23.64 -33.86 -2.79
C ARG A 418 -22.33 -33.63 -2.01
N LYS A 419 -21.32 -34.42 -2.33
CA LYS A 419 -19.97 -34.33 -1.74
C LYS A 419 -18.95 -33.82 -2.74
N GLY A 420 -17.99 -33.09 -2.27
CA GLY A 420 -16.92 -32.56 -3.08
C GLY A 420 -15.57 -32.58 -2.40
N THR A 421 -14.53 -32.50 -3.21
CA THR A 421 -13.15 -32.32 -2.81
C THR A 421 -12.64 -31.04 -3.44
N LEU A 422 -12.18 -30.10 -2.62
CA LEU A 422 -11.50 -28.86 -3.03
C LEU A 422 -10.03 -28.94 -2.68
N VAL A 423 -9.17 -28.64 -3.63
CA VAL A 423 -7.73 -28.42 -3.39
C VAL A 423 -7.42 -26.95 -3.63
N VAL A 424 -6.70 -26.34 -2.70
CA VAL A 424 -6.23 -24.96 -2.76
C VAL A 424 -4.70 -24.96 -2.73
N ASP A 425 -4.08 -24.51 -3.80
CA ASP A 425 -2.64 -24.22 -3.84
C ASP A 425 -2.41 -22.76 -3.57
N ILE A 426 -1.52 -22.46 -2.62
CA ILE A 426 -1.16 -21.13 -2.18
C ILE A 426 0.32 -20.93 -2.49
N GLU A 427 0.66 -20.23 -3.54
CA GLU A 427 2.03 -19.84 -3.88
C GLU A 427 2.36 -18.52 -3.20
N THR A 428 3.38 -18.49 -2.35
CA THR A 428 3.77 -17.30 -1.60
C THR A 428 4.84 -16.52 -2.35
N PHE A 429 4.58 -15.25 -2.67
CA PHE A 429 5.55 -14.34 -3.30
C PHE A 429 6.23 -13.45 -2.26
N VAL A 430 5.43 -12.82 -1.43
CA VAL A 430 5.88 -11.88 -0.40
C VAL A 430 5.05 -12.08 0.86
N VAL A 431 5.68 -11.98 2.02
CA VAL A 431 5.00 -11.95 3.32
C VAL A 431 4.98 -10.51 3.82
N PRO A 432 3.84 -9.81 3.77
CA PRO A 432 3.79 -8.37 4.05
C PRO A 432 3.82 -8.03 5.54
N SER A 433 3.57 -9.01 6.41
CA SER A 433 3.54 -8.82 7.86
C SER A 433 3.95 -10.10 8.59
N GLU A 434 4.37 -9.96 9.85
CA GLU A 434 4.65 -11.09 10.76
C GLU A 434 3.38 -11.54 11.52
N SER A 435 2.19 -11.14 11.08
CA SER A 435 0.91 -11.51 11.67
C SER A 435 0.62 -12.99 11.47
N MET A 436 -0.39 -13.49 12.18
CA MET A 436 -0.95 -14.80 11.87
C MET A 436 -1.68 -14.75 10.53
N HIS A 437 -1.36 -15.66 9.61
CA HIS A 437 -2.01 -15.77 8.31
C HIS A 437 -3.05 -16.88 8.32
N THR A 438 -4.16 -16.67 7.63
CA THR A 438 -5.25 -17.65 7.54
C THR A 438 -5.71 -17.84 6.11
N LEU A 439 -6.05 -19.09 5.77
CA LEU A 439 -6.79 -19.44 4.57
C LEU A 439 -8.28 -19.54 4.94
N ASN A 440 -9.10 -18.75 4.28
CA ASN A 440 -10.54 -18.77 4.38
C ASN A 440 -11.13 -19.41 3.13
N VAL A 441 -12.13 -20.28 3.31
CA VAL A 441 -12.83 -20.97 2.21
C VAL A 441 -14.32 -20.91 2.48
N TRP A 442 -15.06 -20.23 1.60
CA TRP A 442 -16.48 -19.92 1.78
C TRP A 442 -17.35 -20.52 0.66
N LEU A 443 -18.58 -20.89 1.01
CA LEU A 443 -19.65 -21.15 0.07
C LEU A 443 -20.46 -19.88 -0.15
N VAL A 444 -20.73 -19.56 -1.39
CA VAL A 444 -21.51 -18.39 -1.84
C VAL A 444 -22.56 -18.85 -2.83
N GLN A 445 -23.76 -18.30 -2.78
CA GLN A 445 -24.87 -18.66 -3.67
C GLN A 445 -25.48 -17.44 -4.34
N ASP A 446 -25.70 -17.56 -5.65
CA ASP A 446 -26.41 -16.58 -6.47
C ASP A 446 -27.89 -16.97 -6.65
N GLY A 447 -28.71 -16.04 -7.15
CA GLY A 447 -30.07 -16.31 -7.58
C GLY A 447 -31.08 -16.55 -6.47
N MET A 448 -30.79 -16.19 -5.22
CA MET A 448 -31.70 -16.40 -4.10
C MET A 448 -32.83 -15.37 -4.10
N MET A 449 -34.07 -15.81 -4.37
CA MET A 449 -35.22 -14.91 -4.42
C MET A 449 -35.85 -14.72 -3.05
N ALA A 450 -35.96 -13.45 -2.62
CA ALA A 450 -36.66 -13.05 -1.41
C ALA A 450 -37.10 -11.59 -1.48
N MET A 451 -37.85 -11.13 -0.51
CA MET A 451 -38.22 -9.71 -0.37
C MET A 451 -36.97 -8.85 -0.10
N GLN A 452 -36.94 -7.65 -0.65
CA GLN A 452 -35.97 -6.61 -0.35
C GLN A 452 -36.70 -5.26 -0.23
N ALA A 453 -36.50 -4.54 0.84
CA ALA A 453 -37.01 -3.18 0.99
C ALA A 453 -36.47 -2.30 -0.15
N ASN A 454 -37.36 -1.56 -0.81
CA ASN A 454 -37.12 -0.79 -2.03
C ASN A 454 -36.66 -1.61 -3.25
N GLY A 455 -36.57 -2.94 -3.14
CA GLY A 455 -36.23 -3.85 -4.23
C GLY A 455 -37.41 -4.71 -4.71
N GLY A 456 -38.49 -4.81 -3.91
CA GLY A 456 -39.68 -5.60 -4.21
C GLY A 456 -39.70 -6.97 -3.56
N THR A 457 -40.81 -7.74 -3.80
CA THR A 457 -41.06 -9.03 -3.16
C THR A 457 -40.25 -10.18 -3.74
N ASN A 458 -39.84 -10.05 -5.01
CA ASN A 458 -39.09 -11.06 -5.74
C ASN A 458 -37.70 -10.54 -6.14
N TYR A 459 -37.03 -9.91 -5.20
CA TYR A 459 -35.65 -9.43 -5.41
C TYR A 459 -34.70 -10.63 -5.48
N VAL A 460 -33.75 -10.57 -6.42
CA VAL A 460 -32.73 -11.59 -6.57
C VAL A 460 -31.49 -11.19 -5.78
N HIS A 461 -31.22 -11.92 -4.71
CA HIS A 461 -30.02 -11.76 -3.91
C HIS A 461 -28.91 -12.61 -4.51
N ASN A 462 -27.80 -11.99 -4.85
CA ASN A 462 -26.60 -12.64 -5.41
C ASN A 462 -25.45 -12.57 -4.41
N HIS A 463 -24.47 -13.43 -4.61
CA HIS A 463 -23.23 -13.50 -3.83
C HIS A 463 -23.46 -13.73 -2.33
N VAL A 464 -24.59 -14.37 -1.98
CA VAL A 464 -24.99 -14.56 -0.58
C VAL A 464 -24.06 -15.58 0.08
N PHE A 465 -23.42 -15.18 1.18
CA PHE A 465 -22.60 -16.06 2.01
C PHE A 465 -23.46 -17.18 2.62
N ARG A 466 -23.04 -18.44 2.43
CA ARG A 466 -23.81 -19.62 2.88
C ARG A 466 -23.08 -20.44 3.95
N GLY A 467 -21.87 -20.11 4.31
CA GLY A 467 -21.07 -20.76 5.33
C GLY A 467 -19.60 -20.91 4.97
N SER A 468 -18.80 -21.29 5.95
CA SER A 468 -17.37 -21.56 5.80
C SER A 468 -17.10 -23.05 5.73
N LEU A 469 -16.29 -23.48 4.76
CA LEU A 469 -15.78 -24.86 4.68
C LEU A 469 -14.64 -25.14 5.67
N ASN A 470 -14.09 -24.11 6.29
CA ASN A 470 -13.04 -24.23 7.32
C ASN A 470 -13.58 -24.69 8.68
N ASN A 471 -14.90 -24.71 8.90
CA ASN A 471 -15.54 -24.85 10.22
C ASN A 471 -15.06 -23.80 11.24
N ASN A 472 -14.59 -22.64 10.77
CA ASN A 472 -14.11 -21.51 11.54
C ASN A 472 -14.35 -20.22 10.76
N ALA A 473 -15.00 -19.24 11.36
CA ALA A 473 -15.30 -17.96 10.72
C ALA A 473 -14.05 -17.23 10.19
N TRP A 474 -12.92 -17.35 10.88
CA TRP A 474 -11.68 -16.64 10.58
C TRP A 474 -10.64 -17.47 9.84
N GLY A 475 -11.05 -18.63 9.30
CA GLY A 475 -10.20 -19.51 8.49
C GLY A 475 -9.27 -20.41 9.29
N GLN A 476 -8.42 -21.14 8.58
CA GLN A 476 -7.39 -22.01 9.15
C GLN A 476 -6.03 -21.33 9.04
N GLN A 477 -5.24 -21.43 10.11
CA GLN A 477 -3.88 -20.91 10.11
C GLN A 477 -3.02 -21.61 9.04
N ILE A 478 -2.24 -20.81 8.33
CA ILE A 478 -1.26 -21.25 7.33
C ILE A 478 0.09 -20.58 7.60
N LEU A 479 1.15 -21.15 7.04
CA LEU A 479 2.47 -20.55 7.03
C LEU A 479 2.78 -20.06 5.61
N LEU A 480 3.17 -18.80 5.49
CA LEU A 480 3.60 -18.23 4.23
C LEU A 480 5.13 -18.15 4.20
N ASN A 481 5.75 -18.88 3.27
CA ASN A 481 7.19 -18.82 3.03
C ASN A 481 7.43 -18.39 1.58
N PRO A 482 8.12 -17.26 1.34
CA PRO A 482 8.36 -16.79 -0.03
C PRO A 482 9.03 -17.85 -0.90
N GLY A 483 8.48 -18.07 -2.11
CA GLY A 483 8.95 -19.07 -3.07
C GLY A 483 8.42 -20.48 -2.82
N GLU A 484 7.62 -20.71 -1.77
CA GLU A 484 7.00 -22.02 -1.50
C GLU A 484 5.52 -22.01 -1.90
N THR A 485 5.02 -23.22 -2.21
CA THR A 485 3.58 -23.46 -2.43
C THR A 485 3.06 -24.36 -1.32
N GLU A 486 2.07 -23.85 -0.58
CA GLU A 486 1.32 -24.63 0.40
C GLU A 486 0.05 -25.17 -0.23
N ARG A 487 -0.26 -26.47 -0.03
CA ARG A 487 -1.48 -27.10 -0.51
C ARG A 487 -2.40 -27.46 0.64
N ARG A 488 -3.70 -27.13 0.50
CA ARG A 488 -4.75 -27.52 1.43
C ARG A 488 -5.85 -28.26 0.69
N THR A 489 -6.37 -29.35 1.31
CA THR A 489 -7.48 -30.12 0.78
C THR A 489 -8.65 -30.07 1.73
N PHE A 490 -9.85 -29.86 1.19
CA PHE A 490 -11.10 -29.81 1.92
C PHE A 490 -12.06 -30.84 1.33
N GLU A 491 -12.47 -31.79 2.17
CA GLU A 491 -13.65 -32.62 1.89
C GLU A 491 -14.87 -31.88 2.41
N TYR A 492 -15.88 -31.70 1.57
CA TYR A 492 -17.06 -30.95 1.94
C TYR A 492 -18.35 -31.62 1.44
N GLU A 493 -19.47 -31.29 2.08
CA GLU A 493 -20.80 -31.72 1.70
C GLU A 493 -21.72 -30.49 1.66
N ILE A 494 -22.51 -30.38 0.58
CA ILE A 494 -23.53 -29.36 0.45
C ILE A 494 -24.89 -29.99 0.76
N PRO A 495 -25.54 -29.72 1.90
CA PRO A 495 -26.86 -30.25 2.20
C PRO A 495 -27.91 -29.75 1.19
N ALA A 496 -29.07 -30.40 1.10
CA ALA A 496 -30.13 -29.96 0.18
C ALA A 496 -30.61 -28.55 0.48
N THR A 497 -30.62 -28.17 1.76
CA THR A 497 -30.95 -26.84 2.23
C THR A 497 -29.91 -26.37 3.24
N ILE A 498 -29.64 -25.06 3.25
CA ILE A 498 -28.80 -24.41 4.26
C ILE A 498 -29.66 -23.44 5.04
N ALA A 499 -29.68 -23.59 6.37
CA ALA A 499 -30.47 -22.79 7.28
C ALA A 499 -29.66 -21.61 7.82
N SER A 500 -30.35 -20.49 8.12
CA SER A 500 -29.81 -19.42 8.93
C SER A 500 -29.35 -19.96 10.30
N THR A 501 -28.18 -19.52 10.76
CA THR A 501 -27.59 -20.01 12.01
C THR A 501 -27.65 -18.98 13.14
N TYR A 502 -28.14 -17.75 12.87
CA TYR A 502 -28.08 -16.65 13.82
C TYR A 502 -29.39 -15.86 13.97
N GLY A 503 -29.62 -15.36 15.19
CA GLY A 503 -30.73 -14.48 15.52
C GLY A 503 -32.10 -15.15 15.49
N ASP A 504 -33.17 -14.33 15.37
CA ASP A 504 -34.57 -14.77 15.37
C ASP A 504 -34.94 -15.62 14.14
N TYR A 505 -34.13 -15.59 13.11
CA TYR A 505 -34.31 -16.35 11.87
C TYR A 505 -33.61 -17.71 11.87
N LYS A 506 -32.93 -18.07 12.96
CA LYS A 506 -32.23 -19.35 13.09
C LYS A 506 -33.14 -20.54 12.78
N GLY A 507 -32.68 -21.39 11.85
CA GLY A 507 -33.44 -22.55 11.37
C GLY A 507 -34.27 -22.30 10.11
N THR A 508 -34.40 -21.05 9.66
CA THR A 508 -35.03 -20.75 8.35
C THR A 508 -34.09 -21.21 7.23
N ALA A 509 -34.55 -22.20 6.47
CA ALA A 509 -33.75 -22.91 5.46
C ALA A 509 -34.11 -22.51 4.03
N PHE A 510 -33.10 -22.44 3.18
CA PHE A 510 -33.22 -22.21 1.75
C PHE A 510 -32.48 -23.27 0.97
N ASP A 511 -32.99 -23.61 -0.23
CA ASP A 511 -32.36 -24.57 -1.13
C ASP A 511 -30.90 -24.20 -1.42
N ALA A 512 -30.01 -25.16 -1.25
CA ALA A 512 -28.65 -25.07 -1.72
C ALA A 512 -28.54 -25.66 -3.11
N ILE A 513 -28.41 -24.82 -4.12
CA ILE A 513 -28.45 -25.17 -5.54
C ILE A 513 -27.01 -25.14 -6.09
N PRO A 514 -26.34 -26.31 -6.25
CA PRO A 514 -24.90 -26.35 -6.58
C PRO A 514 -24.51 -25.60 -7.87
N LYS A 515 -25.39 -25.60 -8.89
CA LYS A 515 -25.15 -24.88 -10.16
C LYS A 515 -25.09 -23.35 -9.99
N ASP A 516 -25.70 -22.82 -8.92
CA ASP A 516 -25.75 -21.41 -8.60
C ASP A 516 -24.77 -21.07 -7.43
N MET A 517 -23.91 -22.05 -7.06
CA MET A 517 -22.96 -21.88 -5.95
C MET A 517 -21.51 -21.80 -6.45
N GLN A 518 -20.74 -21.03 -5.71
CA GLN A 518 -19.31 -20.85 -5.90
C GLN A 518 -18.57 -21.09 -4.57
N ILE A 519 -17.33 -21.55 -4.68
CA ILE A 519 -16.38 -21.58 -3.58
C ILE A 519 -15.45 -20.38 -3.74
N VAL A 520 -15.33 -19.57 -2.71
CA VAL A 520 -14.41 -18.43 -2.61
C VAL A 520 -13.32 -18.76 -1.60
N ALA A 521 -12.07 -18.73 -2.03
CA ALA A 521 -10.92 -18.91 -1.15
C ALA A 521 -10.08 -17.62 -1.13
N PHE A 522 -9.58 -17.25 0.03
CA PHE A 522 -8.69 -16.10 0.17
C PHE A 522 -7.73 -16.27 1.35
N VAL A 523 -6.56 -15.65 1.22
CA VAL A 523 -5.55 -15.58 2.27
C VAL A 523 -5.56 -14.19 2.88
N SER A 524 -5.53 -14.13 4.20
CA SER A 524 -5.54 -12.87 4.94
C SER A 524 -4.64 -12.89 6.17
N ASP A 525 -4.28 -11.70 6.67
CA ASP A 525 -3.92 -11.52 8.06
C ASP A 525 -5.09 -11.89 8.96
N PHE A 526 -4.78 -12.24 10.20
CA PHE A 526 -5.76 -12.30 11.28
C PHE A 526 -5.21 -11.69 12.57
N SER A 527 -5.98 -10.80 13.14
CA SER A 527 -5.77 -10.28 14.49
C SER A 527 -7.06 -10.39 15.28
N SER A 528 -7.01 -10.94 16.48
CA SER A 528 -8.18 -11.00 17.40
C SER A 528 -8.40 -9.69 18.15
N THR A 529 -7.50 -8.71 18.03
CA THR A 529 -7.52 -7.46 18.80
C THR A 529 -7.59 -6.21 17.92
N SER A 530 -7.28 -6.32 16.63
CA SER A 530 -7.24 -5.18 15.71
C SER A 530 -8.06 -5.48 14.44
N PRO A 531 -9.26 -4.90 14.29
CA PRO A 531 -10.09 -5.06 13.10
C PRO A 531 -9.47 -4.47 11.82
N THR A 532 -8.47 -3.63 11.95
CA THR A 532 -7.72 -3.03 10.84
C THR A 532 -6.49 -3.84 10.42
N SER A 533 -6.27 -5.00 11.04
CA SER A 533 -5.14 -5.91 10.79
C SER A 533 -5.66 -7.30 10.37
N CYS A 534 -6.61 -7.32 9.42
CA CYS A 534 -7.20 -8.52 8.84
C CYS A 534 -7.17 -8.46 7.30
N ASN A 535 -6.13 -7.83 6.72
CA ASN A 535 -6.03 -7.53 5.30
C ASN A 535 -5.98 -8.79 4.44
N VAL A 536 -6.75 -8.81 3.35
CA VAL A 536 -6.75 -9.91 2.37
C VAL A 536 -5.63 -9.70 1.36
N TYR A 537 -4.84 -10.72 1.13
CA TYR A 537 -3.66 -10.71 0.28
C TYR A 537 -3.96 -11.03 -1.18
N ASN A 538 -4.85 -11.97 -1.40
CA ASN A 538 -5.44 -12.32 -2.68
C ASN A 538 -6.65 -13.22 -2.45
N ALA A 539 -7.51 -13.32 -3.47
CA ALA A 539 -8.67 -14.19 -3.47
C ALA A 539 -8.78 -14.95 -4.78
N ALA A 540 -9.50 -16.07 -4.77
CA ALA A 540 -9.85 -16.84 -5.95
C ALA A 540 -11.24 -17.43 -5.77
N LYS A 541 -11.94 -17.73 -6.87
CA LYS A 541 -13.24 -18.40 -6.85
C LYS A 541 -13.34 -19.49 -7.90
N ILE A 542 -14.15 -20.49 -7.62
CA ILE A 542 -14.45 -21.59 -8.54
C ILE A 542 -15.93 -22.00 -8.41
N ALA A 543 -16.59 -22.34 -9.51
CA ALA A 543 -17.94 -22.85 -9.44
C ALA A 543 -17.97 -24.25 -8.81
N VAL A 544 -18.96 -24.54 -7.97
CA VAL A 544 -19.10 -25.85 -7.30
C VAL A 544 -19.12 -27.00 -8.30
N LEU A 545 -19.79 -26.84 -9.44
CA LEU A 545 -19.87 -27.88 -10.47
C LEU A 545 -18.63 -27.97 -11.39
N THR A 546 -17.52 -27.28 -11.06
CA THR A 546 -16.28 -27.46 -11.81
C THR A 546 -15.65 -28.81 -11.47
N ASP A 547 -15.26 -29.57 -12.50
CA ASP A 547 -14.45 -30.80 -12.37
C ASP A 547 -13.10 -30.56 -13.07
N ASN A 548 -12.13 -30.03 -12.35
CA ASN A 548 -10.76 -29.77 -12.83
C ASN A 548 -9.69 -30.42 -11.95
N LEU A 549 -10.11 -31.33 -11.08
CA LEU A 549 -9.19 -32.10 -10.23
C LEU A 549 -8.49 -33.24 -11.03
N THR A 550 -8.92 -33.50 -12.28
CA THR A 550 -8.33 -34.52 -13.16
C THR A 550 -6.95 -34.12 -13.65
N GLY A 551 -5.93 -34.92 -13.36
CA GLY A 551 -4.52 -34.65 -13.73
C GLY A 551 -3.67 -34.06 -12.62
N ILE A 552 -4.27 -33.51 -11.57
CA ILE A 552 -3.65 -33.52 -10.25
C ILE A 552 -3.89 -34.95 -9.78
N GLU A 553 -2.83 -35.78 -9.71
CA GLU A 553 -2.95 -37.00 -8.94
C GLU A 553 -3.65 -36.60 -7.65
N ALA A 554 -4.79 -37.25 -7.38
CA ALA A 554 -5.32 -37.29 -6.03
C ALA A 554 -4.18 -37.93 -5.23
N VAL A 555 -3.23 -37.10 -4.82
CA VAL A 555 -2.24 -37.48 -3.84
C VAL A 555 -3.13 -37.91 -2.71
N GLY A 556 -3.15 -39.23 -2.46
CA GLY A 556 -4.08 -39.81 -1.52
C GLY A 556 -4.05 -38.95 -0.30
N ILE A 557 -5.22 -38.66 0.29
CA ILE A 557 -5.32 -37.78 1.45
C ILE A 557 -4.29 -38.31 2.43
N ASP A 558 -3.06 -37.75 2.38
CA ASP A 558 -2.03 -38.10 3.32
C ASP A 558 -2.57 -37.58 4.65
N LYS A 559 -3.12 -38.48 5.43
CA LYS A 559 -3.51 -38.13 6.79
C LYS A 559 -2.27 -37.58 7.45
N ALA A 560 -2.37 -36.36 7.95
CA ALA A 560 -1.33 -35.77 8.74
C ALA A 560 -0.85 -36.80 9.78
N PRO A 561 0.46 -37.04 9.90
CA PRO A 561 0.93 -38.08 10.82
C PRO A 561 0.48 -37.75 12.24
N LEU A 562 0.04 -38.77 12.93
CA LEU A 562 -0.31 -38.65 14.33
C LEU A 562 0.97 -38.79 15.18
N PHE A 563 1.15 -37.81 16.06
CA PHE A 563 2.22 -37.89 17.07
C PHE A 563 1.65 -38.56 18.32
N THR A 564 2.24 -39.72 18.65
CA THR A 564 1.86 -40.47 19.85
C THR A 564 3.03 -40.50 20.83
N PHE A 565 2.74 -40.44 22.11
CA PHE A 565 3.74 -40.48 23.18
C PHE A 565 3.43 -41.66 24.11
N ASP A 566 4.40 -42.56 24.29
CA ASP A 566 4.23 -43.76 25.11
C ASP A 566 4.69 -43.60 26.57
N GLY A 567 4.96 -42.37 26.97
CA GLY A 567 5.48 -42.03 28.31
C GLY A 567 7.01 -41.95 28.38
N SER A 568 7.70 -42.37 27.34
CA SER A 568 9.18 -42.32 27.25
C SER A 568 9.66 -41.77 25.90
N GLN A 569 8.98 -42.13 24.83
CA GLN A 569 9.35 -41.75 23.47
C GLN A 569 8.16 -41.24 22.69
N MET A 570 8.45 -40.35 21.75
CA MET A 570 7.48 -39.91 20.76
C MET A 570 7.61 -40.81 19.53
N HIS A 571 6.47 -41.18 18.98
CA HIS A 571 6.35 -41.96 17.76
C HIS A 571 5.53 -41.17 16.73
N ILE A 572 5.96 -41.21 15.47
CA ILE A 572 5.20 -40.68 14.35
C ILE A 572 4.47 -41.83 13.68
N VAL A 573 3.13 -41.76 13.63
CA VAL A 573 2.28 -42.76 13.00
C VAL A 573 1.67 -42.20 11.74
N GLY A 574 1.98 -42.81 10.61
CA GLY A 574 1.54 -42.36 9.28
C GLY A 574 2.72 -42.27 8.29
N ASP A 575 2.41 -41.99 7.05
CA ASP A 575 3.42 -41.84 6.01
C ASP A 575 3.98 -40.41 6.00
N PHE A 576 5.29 -40.26 6.07
CA PHE A 576 5.99 -38.96 5.97
C PHE A 576 7.39 -39.19 5.36
N ILE A 577 7.96 -38.15 4.78
CA ILE A 577 9.35 -38.14 4.29
C ILE A 577 10.28 -37.65 5.39
N GLN A 578 9.98 -36.50 5.98
CA GLN A 578 10.77 -35.83 7.01
C GLN A 578 9.85 -35.11 7.98
N ALA A 579 10.21 -35.08 9.26
CA ALA A 579 9.54 -34.27 10.28
C ALA A 579 10.58 -33.53 11.11
N ASP A 580 10.52 -32.22 11.08
CA ASP A 580 11.39 -31.30 11.79
C ASP A 580 10.67 -30.67 12.99
N PHE A 581 11.30 -30.72 14.15
CA PHE A 581 10.74 -30.22 15.41
C PHE A 581 11.47 -28.96 15.83
N TYR A 582 10.73 -27.90 16.06
CA TYR A 582 11.24 -26.60 16.44
C TYR A 582 10.72 -26.19 17.81
N THR A 583 11.54 -25.49 18.59
CA THR A 583 11.06 -24.75 19.77
C THR A 583 10.16 -23.61 19.35
N THR A 584 9.42 -23.01 20.30
CA THR A 584 8.63 -21.80 20.06
C THR A 584 9.47 -20.58 19.64
N SER A 585 10.79 -20.62 19.87
CA SER A 585 11.75 -19.62 19.40
C SER A 585 12.33 -19.90 18.01
N GLY A 586 11.85 -20.96 17.31
CA GLY A 586 12.29 -21.32 15.96
C GLY A 586 13.59 -22.15 15.90
N THR A 587 14.12 -22.63 17.05
CA THR A 587 15.32 -23.47 17.04
C THR A 587 14.95 -24.91 16.69
N LEU A 588 15.58 -25.49 15.65
CA LEU A 588 15.44 -26.91 15.31
C LEU A 588 16.04 -27.77 16.42
N VAL A 589 15.23 -28.68 16.97
CA VAL A 589 15.66 -29.59 18.08
C VAL A 589 15.76 -31.04 17.65
N ALA A 590 15.04 -31.44 16.61
CA ALA A 590 15.13 -32.78 16.03
C ALA A 590 14.63 -32.77 14.58
N SER A 591 15.19 -33.69 13.79
CA SER A 591 14.72 -33.98 12.43
C SER A 591 14.65 -35.52 12.30
N LEU A 592 13.50 -36.02 11.87
CA LEU A 592 13.18 -37.44 11.73
C LEU A 592 12.86 -37.80 10.30
N ASP A 593 13.14 -39.03 9.92
CA ASP A 593 12.74 -39.63 8.65
C ASP A 593 12.12 -41.03 8.88
N LYS A 594 11.74 -41.73 7.81
CA LYS A 594 11.13 -43.07 7.87
C LYS A 594 12.02 -44.11 8.58
N ASN A 595 13.32 -43.90 8.59
CA ASN A 595 14.27 -44.83 9.19
C ASN A 595 14.51 -44.51 10.67
N ASN A 596 14.20 -43.30 11.09
CA ASN A 596 14.32 -42.81 12.46
C ASN A 596 13.06 -42.06 12.84
N SER A 597 12.01 -42.79 13.24
CA SER A 597 10.65 -42.26 13.47
C SER A 597 10.29 -42.14 14.95
N SER A 598 11.24 -42.31 15.86
CA SER A 598 11.00 -42.17 17.31
C SER A 598 12.20 -41.50 18.00
N PHE A 599 11.90 -40.66 18.99
CA PHE A 599 12.93 -39.96 19.77
C PHE A 599 12.34 -39.37 21.06
N VAL A 600 13.21 -38.85 21.92
CA VAL A 600 12.84 -38.26 23.21
C VAL A 600 12.91 -36.75 23.09
N LEU A 601 11.78 -36.06 23.41
CA LEU A 601 11.74 -34.60 23.59
C LEU A 601 11.50 -34.26 25.05
N PRO A 602 12.15 -33.24 25.58
CA PRO A 602 11.78 -32.67 26.88
C PRO A 602 10.32 -32.15 26.89
N ALA A 603 9.71 -32.07 28.08
CA ALA A 603 8.42 -31.44 28.22
C ALA A 603 8.48 -29.99 27.71
N GLY A 604 7.50 -29.60 26.90
CA GLY A 604 7.49 -28.28 26.27
C GLY A 604 6.53 -28.17 25.10
N PHE A 605 6.44 -26.95 24.53
CA PHE A 605 5.71 -26.68 23.29
C PHE A 605 6.65 -26.72 22.10
N TYR A 606 6.23 -27.42 21.06
CA TYR A 606 6.97 -27.56 19.82
C TYR A 606 6.10 -27.26 18.61
N VAL A 607 6.72 -26.78 17.54
CA VAL A 607 6.16 -26.70 16.19
C VAL A 607 6.79 -27.82 15.39
N VAL A 608 5.98 -28.69 14.82
CA VAL A 608 6.46 -29.81 14.00
C VAL A 608 6.09 -29.54 12.55
N ARG A 609 7.10 -29.51 11.69
CA ARG A 609 6.96 -29.38 10.25
C ARG A 609 7.21 -30.73 9.62
N THR A 610 6.20 -31.30 8.96
CA THR A 610 6.28 -32.66 8.38
C THR A 610 6.13 -32.59 6.87
N GLN A 611 7.10 -33.13 6.15
CA GLN A 611 6.99 -33.33 4.71
C GLN A 611 6.32 -34.68 4.45
N LEU A 612 5.16 -34.62 3.79
CA LEU A 612 4.38 -35.79 3.40
C LEU A 612 4.90 -36.39 2.09
N PRO A 613 4.59 -37.66 1.75
CA PRO A 613 5.00 -38.31 0.50
C PRO A 613 4.56 -37.58 -0.75
N SER A 614 3.46 -36.83 -0.65
CA SER A 614 2.94 -35.95 -1.70
C SER A 614 3.80 -34.70 -1.96
N GLY A 615 4.77 -34.41 -1.10
CA GLY A 615 5.52 -33.16 -1.09
C GLY A 615 4.87 -32.05 -0.30
N ILE A 616 3.65 -32.28 0.25
CA ILE A 616 2.97 -31.32 1.12
C ILE A 616 3.73 -31.17 2.43
N MET A 617 3.81 -29.94 2.93
CA MET A 617 4.31 -29.62 4.25
C MET A 617 3.14 -29.48 5.22
N ASP A 618 3.03 -30.39 6.19
CA ASP A 618 2.08 -30.27 7.32
C ASP A 618 2.76 -29.63 8.53
N VAL A 619 2.05 -28.78 9.25
CA VAL A 619 2.57 -28.08 10.43
C VAL A 619 1.61 -28.28 11.61
N GLN A 620 2.10 -28.90 12.66
CA GLN A 620 1.34 -29.17 13.87
C GLN A 620 1.99 -28.52 15.09
N LYS A 621 1.15 -28.13 16.06
CA LYS A 621 1.61 -27.72 17.40
C LYS A 621 1.53 -28.93 18.32
N LEU A 622 2.60 -29.20 19.01
CA LEU A 622 2.72 -30.34 19.90
C LEU A 622 3.05 -29.87 21.32
N LEU A 623 2.27 -30.34 22.27
CA LEU A 623 2.56 -30.18 23.70
C LEU A 623 2.99 -31.50 24.29
N ILE A 624 4.23 -31.58 24.74
CA ILE A 624 4.76 -32.72 25.54
C ILE A 624 4.64 -32.32 27.00
N LYS A 625 3.96 -33.15 27.78
CA LYS A 625 3.70 -32.92 29.22
C LYS A 625 4.72 -33.67 30.08
#